data_847c490cc1ccbedb68a601a7730270f2
#
_entry.id   847c490cc1ccbedb68a601a7730270f2
#
_cell.length_a   1.000
_cell.length_b   1.000
_cell.length_c   1.000
_cell.angle_alpha   90.00
_cell.angle_beta   90.00
_cell.angle_gamma   90.00
#
_symmetry.space_group_name_H-M   'P 1'
#
loop_
_entity.id
_entity.type
_entity.pdbx_description
1 polymer ?
#
loop_
_entity_poly.entity_id
_entity_poly.type
_entity_poly.pdbx_seq_one_letter_code
_entity_poly.pdbx_strand_id
1 'polypeptide(L)'
;MRAIDRRQLGQGLVALSLGVLARPRQLRAAARGRVVIIGGGPGGATVAVMLKRAVPDLTVTLIEPQSHYTSCFYSNHYIGGFLSFDNITNTYAGLTALGIDVVHARATAINAETREVKIEGLSPVAYDRLVVAPGIGIKYDSIEGYGEAASEVMPHAWSGGHQSRLLRERLVAMEDGGLVVIAAPRNPYRCPPGPYERACLIANYLQRDKPRSKVLILDAKMAFSKQAVFEEAFAKYYKDVIELRLTNDLDDMAVARVDPATGEVVTKSGETFKAAVANIIPEQTAGEIALTSGLAEAGGWCPILPESFRSAKVEDVYVVGDATIAADMPKSAFSANSQARAVAGHILADLAGAERPAAAYRNTCWSMLAPDDSVKIGADYAPGDLKGKHALVPSNSFISQTGESAALRKETYEESLAWYRTLMDDIFAKSASARLPNGRRG
;
A
#
# COMPACT_ATOMS: atom_id res chain seq x y z
N MET A 1 -12.34 11.71 29.59
CA MET A 1 -11.93 11.67 28.18
C MET A 1 -13.17 11.95 27.33
N ARG A 2 -13.20 13.04 26.58
CA ARG A 2 -14.40 13.43 25.80
C ARG A 2 -14.48 12.56 24.54
N ALA A 3 -15.63 11.93 24.32
CA ALA A 3 -15.93 11.20 23.09
C ALA A 3 -15.82 12.16 21.89
N ILE A 4 -15.07 11.78 20.89
CA ILE A 4 -14.94 12.55 19.63
C ILE A 4 -16.24 12.36 18.86
N ASP A 5 -16.97 13.43 18.63
CA ASP A 5 -18.25 13.44 17.92
C ASP A 5 -18.07 13.00 16.47
N ARG A 6 -19.01 12.18 15.95
CA ARG A 6 -19.06 11.72 14.55
C ARG A 6 -18.93 12.86 13.52
N ARG A 7 -19.32 14.09 13.90
CA ARG A 7 -19.13 15.29 13.07
C ARG A 7 -17.68 15.73 12.95
N GLN A 8 -16.82 15.43 13.92
CA GLN A 8 -15.41 15.82 13.88
C GLN A 8 -14.55 14.91 12.99
N LEU A 9 -14.91 13.62 12.82
CA LEU A 9 -14.25 12.72 11.87
C LEU A 9 -14.53 13.12 10.40
N GLY A 10 -15.74 13.56 10.10
CA GLY A 10 -16.09 14.13 8.79
C GLY A 10 -15.44 15.50 8.54
N GLN A 11 -15.31 16.32 9.57
CA GLN A 11 -14.75 17.67 9.47
C GLN A 11 -13.22 17.71 9.42
N GLY A 12 -12.52 16.76 10.04
CA GLY A 12 -11.06 16.66 9.94
C GLY A 12 -10.58 16.26 8.54
N LEU A 13 -11.34 15.45 7.80
CA LEU A 13 -11.08 15.11 6.40
C LEU A 13 -11.42 16.27 5.43
N VAL A 14 -12.37 17.13 5.79
CA VAL A 14 -12.79 18.28 4.99
C VAL A 14 -11.92 19.51 5.26
N ALA A 15 -11.42 19.72 6.49
CA ALA A 15 -10.66 20.92 6.84
C ALA A 15 -9.27 21.00 6.20
N LEU A 16 -8.60 19.85 5.96
CA LEU A 16 -7.33 19.82 5.22
C LEU A 16 -7.52 20.05 3.70
N SER A 17 -8.71 19.80 3.17
CA SER A 17 -9.04 20.07 1.77
C SER A 17 -9.47 21.52 1.51
N LEU A 18 -9.96 22.24 2.52
CA LEU A 18 -10.48 23.61 2.35
C LEU A 18 -9.38 24.69 2.31
N GLY A 19 -8.19 24.45 2.87
CA GLY A 19 -7.06 25.40 2.78
C GLY A 19 -6.54 25.60 1.35
N VAL A 20 -6.63 24.59 0.50
CA VAL A 20 -6.24 24.65 -0.94
C VAL A 20 -7.35 25.21 -1.81
N LEU A 21 -8.61 25.19 -1.35
CA LEU A 21 -9.78 25.62 -2.14
C LEU A 21 -10.10 27.14 -2.01
N ALA A 22 -9.38 27.88 -1.15
CA ALA A 22 -9.70 29.31 -0.93
C ALA A 22 -9.33 30.26 -2.09
N ARG A 23 -8.64 29.78 -3.15
CA ARG A 23 -8.36 30.53 -4.38
C ARG A 23 -8.67 29.74 -5.68
N PRO A 24 -9.83 29.11 -5.82
CA PRO A 24 -10.05 28.16 -6.93
C PRO A 24 -10.11 28.81 -8.32
N ARG A 25 -10.50 30.08 -8.42
CA ARG A 25 -10.65 30.75 -9.72
C ARG A 25 -9.30 31.16 -10.36
N GLN A 26 -8.33 31.59 -9.58
CA GLN A 26 -7.02 31.99 -10.11
C GLN A 26 -6.16 30.78 -10.51
N LEU A 27 -6.18 29.69 -9.72
CA LEU A 27 -5.52 28.43 -10.05
C LEU A 27 -6.08 27.78 -11.33
N ARG A 28 -7.40 27.86 -11.55
CA ARG A 28 -8.06 27.33 -12.76
C ARG A 28 -7.66 28.05 -14.04
N ALA A 29 -7.43 29.35 -13.98
CA ALA A 29 -7.11 30.15 -15.17
C ALA A 29 -5.63 30.01 -15.59
N ALA A 30 -4.75 29.67 -14.65
CA ALA A 30 -3.30 29.67 -14.84
C ALA A 30 -2.68 28.26 -15.00
N ALA A 31 -3.27 27.23 -14.43
CA ALA A 31 -2.72 25.87 -14.48
C ALA A 31 -2.93 25.24 -15.87
N ARG A 32 -2.00 25.47 -16.76
CA ARG A 32 -1.89 24.82 -18.06
C ARG A 32 -0.65 23.93 -18.04
N GLY A 33 -0.78 22.72 -18.61
CA GLY A 33 0.34 21.80 -18.69
C GLY A 33 -0.12 20.36 -18.82
N ARG A 34 0.87 19.49 -18.97
CA ARG A 34 0.70 18.04 -19.10
C ARG A 34 1.23 17.38 -17.84
N VAL A 35 0.39 16.68 -17.12
CA VAL A 35 0.80 15.87 -15.96
C VAL A 35 0.72 14.40 -16.36
N VAL A 36 1.86 13.73 -16.32
CA VAL A 36 1.94 12.29 -16.52
C VAL A 36 2.11 11.62 -15.16
N ILE A 37 1.37 10.52 -14.95
CA ILE A 37 1.35 9.76 -13.70
C ILE A 37 1.64 8.30 -14.04
N ILE A 38 2.64 7.70 -13.41
CA ILE A 38 2.99 6.29 -13.55
C ILE A 38 2.51 5.53 -12.32
N GLY A 39 1.60 4.57 -12.51
CA GLY A 39 1.02 3.72 -11.47
C GLY A 39 -0.36 4.20 -11.01
N GLY A 40 -1.36 3.33 -11.13
CA GLY A 40 -2.78 3.58 -10.85
C GLY A 40 -3.27 3.17 -9.46
N GLY A 41 -2.35 2.96 -8.50
CA GLY A 41 -2.67 2.66 -7.10
C GLY A 41 -3.09 3.89 -6.28
N PRO A 42 -3.20 3.76 -4.93
CA PRO A 42 -3.66 4.84 -4.03
C PRO A 42 -2.92 6.16 -4.18
N GLY A 43 -1.61 6.13 -4.51
CA GLY A 43 -0.84 7.33 -4.77
C GLY A 43 -1.24 8.00 -6.09
N GLY A 44 -1.00 7.32 -7.22
CA GLY A 44 -1.19 7.92 -8.54
C GLY A 44 -2.65 8.23 -8.88
N ALA A 45 -3.59 7.32 -8.58
CA ALA A 45 -5.01 7.56 -8.81
C ALA A 45 -5.53 8.77 -7.99
N THR A 46 -5.04 8.94 -6.75
CA THR A 46 -5.38 10.13 -5.94
C THR A 46 -4.91 11.41 -6.61
N VAL A 47 -3.64 11.48 -7.06
CA VAL A 47 -3.13 12.66 -7.76
C VAL A 47 -3.97 12.96 -8.99
N ALA A 48 -4.22 11.95 -9.84
CA ALA A 48 -4.99 12.10 -11.07
C ALA A 48 -6.39 12.68 -10.83
N VAL A 49 -7.14 12.09 -9.90
CA VAL A 49 -8.51 12.52 -9.57
C VAL A 49 -8.52 13.92 -8.96
N MET A 50 -7.58 14.24 -8.05
CA MET A 50 -7.52 15.55 -7.43
C MET A 50 -7.20 16.66 -8.43
N LEU A 51 -6.22 16.44 -9.30
CA LEU A 51 -5.87 17.38 -10.36
C LEU A 51 -7.07 17.66 -11.29
N LYS A 52 -7.74 16.60 -11.74
CA LYS A 52 -8.85 16.70 -12.67
C LYS A 52 -10.09 17.36 -12.06
N ARG A 53 -10.37 17.07 -10.77
CA ARG A 53 -11.47 17.76 -10.03
C ARG A 53 -11.17 19.23 -9.80
N ALA A 54 -9.90 19.59 -9.53
CA ALA A 54 -9.51 20.98 -9.33
C ALA A 54 -9.49 21.77 -10.65
N VAL A 55 -8.93 21.19 -11.71
CA VAL A 55 -8.77 21.83 -13.03
C VAL A 55 -9.24 20.86 -14.11
N PRO A 56 -10.55 20.87 -14.48
CA PRO A 56 -11.12 19.93 -15.45
C PRO A 56 -10.45 19.91 -16.82
N ASP A 57 -9.88 21.03 -17.26
CA ASP A 57 -9.23 21.19 -18.56
C ASP A 57 -7.73 20.81 -18.55
N LEU A 58 -7.17 20.44 -17.38
CA LEU A 58 -5.78 20.00 -17.28
C LEU A 58 -5.59 18.67 -18.03
N THR A 59 -4.53 18.58 -18.81
CA THR A 59 -4.14 17.31 -19.44
C THR A 59 -3.51 16.40 -18.41
N VAL A 60 -4.17 15.28 -18.10
CA VAL A 60 -3.70 14.27 -17.14
C VAL A 60 -3.70 12.90 -17.81
N THR A 61 -2.51 12.29 -17.92
CA THR A 61 -2.35 10.92 -18.43
C THR A 61 -1.90 10.02 -17.29
N LEU A 62 -2.61 8.93 -17.06
CA LEU A 62 -2.30 7.86 -16.11
C LEU A 62 -1.82 6.61 -16.85
N ILE A 63 -0.58 6.20 -16.64
CA ILE A 63 0.01 5.01 -17.25
C ILE A 63 -0.05 3.88 -16.22
N GLU A 64 -0.83 2.84 -16.49
CA GLU A 64 -1.04 1.69 -15.62
C GLU A 64 -1.27 0.43 -16.47
N PRO A 65 -0.39 -0.58 -16.39
CA PRO A 65 -0.50 -1.74 -17.25
C PRO A 65 -1.75 -2.61 -16.97
N GLN A 66 -2.25 -2.59 -15.76
CA GLN A 66 -3.42 -3.39 -15.38
C GLN A 66 -4.72 -2.67 -15.72
N SER A 67 -5.69 -3.39 -16.30
CA SER A 67 -7.05 -2.84 -16.53
C SER A 67 -7.89 -2.70 -15.25
N HIS A 68 -7.45 -3.34 -14.18
CA HIS A 68 -8.10 -3.34 -12.87
C HIS A 68 -7.07 -3.17 -11.77
N TYR A 69 -7.43 -2.42 -10.75
CA TYR A 69 -6.67 -2.34 -9.50
C TYR A 69 -7.22 -3.32 -8.48
N THR A 70 -6.39 -4.22 -7.96
CA THR A 70 -6.73 -5.07 -6.82
C THR A 70 -6.00 -4.60 -5.58
N SER A 71 -6.74 -4.25 -4.53
CA SER A 71 -6.20 -3.71 -3.28
C SER A 71 -5.35 -4.75 -2.55
N CYS A 72 -4.04 -4.50 -2.44
CA CYS A 72 -3.16 -5.34 -1.63
C CYS A 72 -3.41 -5.15 -0.12
N PHE A 73 -3.73 -3.94 0.32
CA PHE A 73 -3.91 -3.58 1.73
C PHE A 73 -5.23 -4.08 2.35
N TYR A 74 -6.14 -4.64 1.56
CA TYR A 74 -7.33 -5.39 2.00
C TYR A 74 -7.34 -6.84 1.49
N SER A 75 -6.24 -7.28 0.88
CA SER A 75 -6.11 -8.66 0.41
C SER A 75 -6.14 -9.69 1.55
N ASN A 76 -5.70 -9.32 2.77
CA ASN A 76 -5.81 -10.20 3.94
C ASN A 76 -7.27 -10.57 4.24
N HIS A 77 -8.21 -9.62 4.11
CA HIS A 77 -9.65 -9.88 4.29
C HIS A 77 -10.19 -10.87 3.24
N TYR A 78 -9.72 -10.78 1.99
CA TYR A 78 -10.04 -11.75 0.95
C TYR A 78 -9.41 -13.13 1.24
N ILE A 79 -8.12 -13.16 1.58
CA ILE A 79 -7.38 -14.39 1.88
C ILE A 79 -8.03 -15.13 3.07
N GLY A 80 -8.46 -14.42 4.12
CA GLY A 80 -9.17 -14.95 5.26
C GLY A 80 -10.66 -15.30 5.01
N GLY A 81 -11.21 -14.94 3.83
CA GLY A 81 -12.59 -15.23 3.46
C GLY A 81 -13.63 -14.27 4.00
N PHE A 82 -13.24 -13.07 4.44
CA PHE A 82 -14.16 -12.01 4.92
C PHE A 82 -14.72 -11.13 3.79
N LEU A 83 -14.01 -11.02 2.67
CA LEU A 83 -14.42 -10.29 1.48
C LEU A 83 -14.28 -11.16 0.24
N SER A 84 -15.11 -10.88 -0.77
CA SER A 84 -14.91 -11.47 -2.10
C SER A 84 -13.77 -10.77 -2.84
N PHE A 85 -13.25 -11.38 -3.90
CA PHE A 85 -12.23 -10.76 -4.74
C PHE A 85 -12.74 -9.47 -5.42
N ASP A 86 -14.02 -9.45 -5.79
CA ASP A 86 -14.65 -8.28 -6.42
C ASP A 86 -14.74 -7.08 -5.45
N ASN A 87 -14.88 -7.35 -4.13
CA ASN A 87 -14.89 -6.28 -3.13
C ASN A 87 -13.56 -5.52 -3.05
N ILE A 88 -12.45 -6.16 -3.44
CA ILE A 88 -11.12 -5.57 -3.40
C ILE A 88 -10.60 -5.17 -4.79
N THR A 89 -11.41 -5.33 -5.85
CA THR A 89 -11.04 -5.02 -7.24
C THR A 89 -11.84 -3.83 -7.76
N ASN A 90 -11.16 -2.91 -8.45
CA ASN A 90 -11.75 -1.69 -8.98
C ASN A 90 -11.30 -1.46 -10.42
N THR A 91 -12.16 -0.89 -11.26
CA THR A 91 -11.84 -0.46 -12.62
C THR A 91 -11.41 1.01 -12.66
N TYR A 92 -10.78 1.42 -13.74
CA TYR A 92 -10.41 2.81 -13.98
C TYR A 92 -11.49 3.62 -14.71
N ALA A 93 -12.68 3.05 -14.95
CA ALA A 93 -13.76 3.69 -15.69
C ALA A 93 -14.17 5.05 -15.12
N GLY A 94 -14.16 5.22 -13.79
CA GLY A 94 -14.46 6.50 -13.16
C GLY A 94 -13.41 7.58 -13.45
N LEU A 95 -12.14 7.20 -13.58
CA LEU A 95 -11.06 8.11 -13.94
C LEU A 95 -11.23 8.58 -15.39
N THR A 96 -11.50 7.65 -16.31
CA THR A 96 -11.79 7.97 -17.72
C THR A 96 -13.00 8.88 -17.83
N ALA A 97 -14.04 8.63 -17.04
CA ALA A 97 -15.26 9.48 -17.01
C ALA A 97 -14.97 10.91 -16.49
N LEU A 98 -13.93 11.11 -15.69
CA LEU A 98 -13.45 12.44 -15.29
C LEU A 98 -12.60 13.12 -16.38
N GLY A 99 -12.32 12.44 -17.50
CA GLY A 99 -11.46 12.94 -18.58
C GLY A 99 -9.95 12.76 -18.30
N ILE A 100 -9.58 11.77 -17.48
CA ILE A 100 -8.20 11.32 -17.35
C ILE A 100 -7.92 10.34 -18.50
N ASP A 101 -6.83 10.56 -19.21
CA ASP A 101 -6.34 9.64 -20.23
C ASP A 101 -5.65 8.46 -19.53
N VAL A 102 -6.33 7.30 -19.47
CA VAL A 102 -5.82 6.08 -18.83
C VAL A 102 -5.22 5.17 -19.90
N VAL A 103 -3.88 5.03 -19.87
CA VAL A 103 -3.10 4.23 -20.81
C VAL A 103 -2.77 2.88 -20.17
N HIS A 104 -3.41 1.82 -20.64
CA HIS A 104 -3.15 0.46 -20.17
C HIS A 104 -1.92 -0.14 -20.86
N ALA A 105 -0.74 0.36 -20.48
CA ALA A 105 0.56 -0.10 -20.95
C ALA A 105 1.63 0.13 -19.86
N ARG A 106 2.79 -0.50 -20.00
CA ARG A 106 3.92 -0.35 -19.08
C ARG A 106 4.75 0.89 -19.45
N ALA A 107 5.03 1.75 -18.49
CA ALA A 107 6.08 2.74 -18.60
C ALA A 107 7.44 2.03 -18.51
N THR A 108 8.32 2.20 -19.52
CA THR A 108 9.59 1.46 -19.63
C THR A 108 10.82 2.32 -19.31
N ALA A 109 10.75 3.64 -19.50
CA ALA A 109 11.83 4.56 -19.14
C ALA A 109 11.30 5.99 -18.94
N ILE A 110 12.01 6.76 -18.13
CA ILE A 110 11.81 8.20 -17.94
C ILE A 110 13.06 8.89 -18.49
N ASN A 111 12.86 9.79 -19.47
CA ASN A 111 13.91 10.70 -19.92
C ASN A 111 13.67 12.07 -19.28
N ALA A 112 14.48 12.43 -18.29
CA ALA A 112 14.35 13.68 -17.58
C ALA A 112 14.81 14.90 -18.41
N GLU A 113 15.75 14.72 -19.35
CA GLU A 113 16.28 15.80 -20.21
C GLU A 113 15.23 16.24 -21.23
N THR A 114 14.59 15.28 -21.93
CA THR A 114 13.51 15.56 -22.91
C THR A 114 12.15 15.68 -22.25
N ARG A 115 12.03 15.38 -20.97
CA ARG A 115 10.76 15.32 -20.21
C ARG A 115 9.72 14.41 -20.87
N GLU A 116 10.12 13.18 -21.15
CA GLU A 116 9.27 12.17 -21.79
C GLU A 116 9.27 10.86 -21.01
N VAL A 117 8.12 10.19 -21.02
CA VAL A 117 7.96 8.81 -20.54
C VAL A 117 7.83 7.90 -21.75
N LYS A 118 8.70 6.90 -21.85
CA LYS A 118 8.58 5.82 -22.85
C LYS A 118 7.55 4.81 -22.36
N ILE A 119 6.68 4.40 -23.27
CA ILE A 119 5.60 3.46 -23.00
C ILE A 119 5.75 2.27 -23.95
N GLU A 120 5.59 1.07 -23.42
CA GLU A 120 5.68 -0.16 -24.19
C GLU A 120 4.66 -0.18 -25.36
N GLY A 121 5.17 -0.36 -26.59
CA GLY A 121 4.34 -0.44 -27.79
C GLY A 121 3.68 0.88 -28.24
N LEU A 122 3.95 2.01 -27.57
CA LEU A 122 3.35 3.31 -27.87
C LEU A 122 4.40 4.41 -28.06
N SER A 123 3.98 5.54 -28.63
CA SER A 123 4.82 6.74 -28.69
C SER A 123 5.09 7.30 -27.28
N PRO A 124 6.28 7.88 -27.03
CA PRO A 124 6.57 8.54 -25.78
C PRO A 124 5.59 9.68 -25.47
N VAL A 125 5.28 9.88 -24.19
CA VAL A 125 4.40 10.96 -23.71
C VAL A 125 5.24 12.02 -23.01
N ALA A 126 5.12 13.25 -23.49
CA ALA A 126 5.83 14.38 -22.90
C ALA A 126 5.07 14.93 -21.67
N TYR A 127 5.81 15.43 -20.67
CA TYR A 127 5.25 15.97 -19.44
C TYR A 127 5.85 17.34 -19.06
N ASP A 128 5.07 18.14 -18.36
CA ASP A 128 5.53 19.34 -17.67
C ASP A 128 5.74 19.03 -16.17
N ARG A 129 5.00 18.07 -15.63
CA ARG A 129 5.22 17.47 -14.31
C ARG A 129 4.97 15.96 -14.39
N LEU A 130 5.83 15.19 -13.72
CA LEU A 130 5.74 13.74 -13.66
C LEU A 130 5.51 13.27 -12.22
N VAL A 131 4.58 12.34 -12.03
CA VAL A 131 4.38 11.62 -10.76
C VAL A 131 4.71 10.15 -10.97
N VAL A 132 5.61 9.62 -10.13
CA VAL A 132 6.04 8.23 -10.17
C VAL A 132 5.54 7.54 -8.90
N ALA A 133 4.52 6.68 -9.05
CA ALA A 133 3.86 5.96 -7.97
C ALA A 133 3.87 4.43 -8.23
N PRO A 134 5.02 3.80 -8.46
CA PRO A 134 5.13 2.45 -9.00
C PRO A 134 4.91 1.37 -7.94
N GLY A 135 4.72 1.76 -6.68
CA GLY A 135 4.64 0.84 -5.56
C GLY A 135 5.98 0.15 -5.29
N ILE A 136 5.91 -1.15 -4.94
CA ILE A 136 7.07 -1.99 -4.62
C ILE A 136 7.45 -2.92 -5.77
N GLY A 137 8.75 -3.26 -5.82
CA GLY A 137 9.29 -4.41 -6.50
C GLY A 137 9.57 -5.55 -5.50
N ILE A 138 9.50 -6.80 -5.96
CA ILE A 138 9.82 -7.99 -5.18
C ILE A 138 11.26 -8.41 -5.52
N LYS A 139 12.10 -8.59 -4.50
CA LYS A 139 13.47 -9.13 -4.64
C LYS A 139 13.41 -10.65 -4.61
N TYR A 140 13.07 -11.25 -5.73
CA TYR A 140 12.91 -12.69 -5.84
C TYR A 140 14.18 -13.48 -5.44
N ASP A 141 15.36 -12.90 -5.65
CA ASP A 141 16.68 -13.46 -5.34
C ASP A 141 17.10 -13.31 -3.86
N SER A 142 16.26 -12.72 -3.01
CA SER A 142 16.58 -12.53 -1.58
C SER A 142 16.47 -13.79 -0.74
N ILE A 143 15.90 -14.87 -1.29
CA ILE A 143 15.76 -16.19 -0.64
C ILE A 143 16.17 -17.26 -1.66
N GLU A 144 17.09 -18.16 -1.28
CA GLU A 144 17.55 -19.25 -2.16
C GLU A 144 16.37 -20.16 -2.57
N GLY A 145 16.30 -20.52 -3.84
CA GLY A 145 15.22 -21.33 -4.41
C GLY A 145 13.91 -20.60 -4.64
N TYR A 146 13.82 -19.29 -4.29
CA TYR A 146 12.65 -18.47 -4.54
C TYR A 146 12.84 -17.62 -5.79
N GLY A 147 11.84 -17.60 -6.64
CA GLY A 147 11.80 -16.84 -7.89
C GLY A 147 10.36 -16.69 -8.37
N GLU A 148 10.15 -16.09 -9.53
CA GLU A 148 8.80 -15.94 -10.11
C GLU A 148 8.09 -17.29 -10.23
N ALA A 149 8.76 -18.32 -10.76
CA ALA A 149 8.20 -19.67 -10.87
C ALA A 149 7.89 -20.29 -9.51
N ALA A 150 8.76 -20.10 -8.50
CA ALA A 150 8.52 -20.55 -7.14
C ALA A 150 7.33 -19.83 -6.49
N SER A 151 7.10 -18.55 -6.82
CA SER A 151 5.98 -17.78 -6.30
C SER A 151 4.60 -18.28 -6.77
N GLU A 152 4.55 -19.05 -7.86
CA GLU A 152 3.33 -19.72 -8.31
C GLU A 152 2.99 -20.95 -7.46
N VAL A 153 3.96 -21.48 -6.72
CA VAL A 153 3.77 -22.59 -5.78
C VAL A 153 3.70 -22.11 -4.34
N MET A 154 4.56 -21.18 -3.96
CA MET A 154 4.68 -20.58 -2.64
C MET A 154 4.41 -19.06 -2.72
N PRO A 155 3.15 -18.65 -2.88
CA PRO A 155 2.81 -17.26 -3.21
C PRO A 155 3.24 -16.29 -2.11
N HIS A 156 3.86 -15.16 -2.52
CA HIS A 156 4.10 -14.06 -1.58
C HIS A 156 2.81 -13.30 -1.26
N ALA A 157 1.86 -13.24 -2.19
CA ALA A 157 0.58 -12.52 -2.04
C ALA A 157 0.74 -11.07 -1.51
N TRP A 158 1.80 -10.38 -1.96
CA TRP A 158 2.14 -9.03 -1.51
C TRP A 158 1.92 -7.97 -2.59
N SER A 159 1.68 -8.36 -3.84
CA SER A 159 1.39 -7.47 -4.96
C SER A 159 -0.10 -7.24 -5.23
N GLY A 160 -1.00 -7.96 -4.55
CA GLY A 160 -2.44 -8.01 -4.90
C GLY A 160 -2.70 -8.93 -6.10
N GLY A 161 -3.94 -8.90 -6.63
CA GLY A 161 -4.30 -9.62 -7.86
C GLY A 161 -4.10 -11.13 -7.80
N HIS A 162 -3.42 -11.67 -8.81
CA HIS A 162 -3.16 -13.10 -8.98
C HIS A 162 -2.57 -13.78 -7.74
N GLN A 163 -1.55 -13.21 -7.15
CA GLN A 163 -0.87 -13.76 -5.98
C GLN A 163 -1.79 -13.91 -4.75
N SER A 164 -2.75 -12.98 -4.57
CA SER A 164 -3.73 -13.08 -3.49
C SER A 164 -4.76 -14.19 -3.76
N ARG A 165 -5.18 -14.37 -5.01
CA ARG A 165 -6.04 -15.49 -5.41
C ARG A 165 -5.35 -16.82 -5.18
N LEU A 166 -4.12 -16.93 -5.64
CA LEU A 166 -3.33 -18.15 -5.53
C LEU A 166 -3.15 -18.59 -4.08
N LEU A 167 -2.83 -17.65 -3.16
CA LEU A 167 -2.74 -17.99 -1.74
C LEU A 167 -4.09 -18.46 -1.19
N ARG A 168 -5.20 -17.80 -1.53
CA ARG A 168 -6.53 -18.21 -1.11
C ARG A 168 -6.91 -19.60 -1.64
N GLU A 169 -6.66 -19.86 -2.91
CA GLU A 169 -6.93 -21.16 -3.55
C GLU A 169 -6.15 -22.28 -2.87
N ARG A 170 -4.87 -22.07 -2.56
CA ARG A 170 -4.04 -23.05 -1.84
C ARG A 170 -4.54 -23.30 -0.42
N LEU A 171 -4.97 -22.26 0.30
CA LEU A 171 -5.57 -22.43 1.64
C LEU A 171 -6.87 -23.24 1.58
N VAL A 172 -7.69 -23.01 0.55
CA VAL A 172 -8.95 -23.77 0.37
C VAL A 172 -8.67 -25.23 0.00
N ALA A 173 -7.70 -25.48 -0.88
CA ALA A 173 -7.32 -26.81 -1.33
C ALA A 173 -6.53 -27.63 -0.30
N MET A 174 -5.91 -26.98 0.70
CA MET A 174 -5.13 -27.64 1.73
C MET A 174 -5.98 -28.63 2.54
N GLU A 175 -5.46 -29.83 2.82
CA GLU A 175 -6.10 -30.76 3.72
C GLU A 175 -6.13 -30.27 5.18
N ASP A 176 -7.16 -30.66 5.95
CA ASP A 176 -7.21 -30.35 7.38
C ASP A 176 -6.09 -31.05 8.14
N GLY A 177 -5.36 -30.30 8.96
CA GLY A 177 -4.12 -30.71 9.63
C GLY A 177 -2.85 -30.21 8.94
N GLY A 178 -2.98 -29.49 7.81
CA GLY A 178 -1.85 -28.88 7.11
C GLY A 178 -1.21 -27.72 7.87
N LEU A 179 0.11 -27.53 7.67
CA LEU A 179 0.86 -26.40 8.19
C LEU A 179 0.89 -25.25 7.17
N VAL A 180 0.44 -24.08 7.57
CA VAL A 180 0.63 -22.83 6.84
C VAL A 180 1.87 -22.13 7.39
N VAL A 181 2.89 -21.89 6.56
CA VAL A 181 4.09 -21.13 6.94
C VAL A 181 4.02 -19.73 6.32
N ILE A 182 4.16 -18.69 7.14
CA ILE A 182 4.29 -17.29 6.71
C ILE A 182 5.71 -16.84 7.00
N ALA A 183 6.51 -16.54 5.97
CA ALA A 183 7.82 -15.93 6.10
C ALA A 183 7.69 -14.41 6.02
N ALA A 184 7.92 -13.70 7.12
CA ALA A 184 7.89 -12.24 7.17
C ALA A 184 9.26 -11.64 6.83
N PRO A 185 9.34 -10.61 5.95
CA PRO A 185 10.60 -10.07 5.46
C PRO A 185 11.25 -9.12 6.47
N ARG A 186 12.52 -8.77 6.23
CA ARG A 186 13.21 -7.68 6.94
C ARG A 186 12.65 -6.31 6.56
N ASN A 187 12.88 -5.34 7.41
CA ASN A 187 12.62 -3.93 7.10
C ASN A 187 13.65 -3.38 6.08
N PRO A 188 13.26 -2.40 5.24
CA PRO A 188 11.91 -1.83 5.10
C PRO A 188 11.05 -2.63 4.10
N TYR A 189 9.78 -2.76 4.40
CA TYR A 189 8.80 -3.39 3.50
C TYR A 189 7.42 -2.72 3.61
N ARG A 190 6.55 -2.95 2.63
CA ARG A 190 5.19 -2.43 2.63
C ARG A 190 4.33 -3.10 3.67
N CYS A 191 3.47 -2.31 4.38
CA CYS A 191 2.50 -2.79 5.35
C CYS A 191 3.14 -3.59 6.51
N PRO A 192 3.93 -2.94 7.38
CA PRO A 192 4.66 -3.63 8.46
C PRO A 192 3.83 -4.58 9.34
N PRO A 193 2.55 -4.31 9.68
CA PRO A 193 1.73 -5.25 10.44
C PRO A 193 1.05 -6.34 9.59
N GLY A 194 1.17 -6.29 8.26
CA GLY A 194 0.43 -7.14 7.33
C GLY A 194 0.60 -8.66 7.49
N PRO A 195 1.80 -9.21 7.76
CA PRO A 195 1.98 -10.64 7.96
C PRO A 195 1.23 -11.18 9.17
N TYR A 196 1.16 -10.41 10.26
CA TYR A 196 0.53 -10.83 11.52
C TYR A 196 -1.00 -10.71 11.44
N GLU A 197 -1.53 -9.67 10.79
CA GLU A 197 -2.94 -9.60 10.41
C GLU A 197 -3.34 -10.77 9.53
N ARG A 198 -2.53 -11.10 8.51
CA ARG A 198 -2.75 -12.25 7.64
C ARG A 198 -2.82 -13.54 8.42
N ALA A 199 -1.92 -13.73 9.38
CA ALA A 199 -1.93 -14.89 10.26
C ALA A 199 -3.23 -15.00 11.07
N CYS A 200 -3.72 -13.89 11.65
CA CYS A 200 -4.99 -13.82 12.36
C CYS A 200 -6.16 -14.25 11.44
N LEU A 201 -6.25 -13.70 10.24
CA LEU A 201 -7.37 -13.95 9.34
C LEU A 201 -7.34 -15.36 8.73
N ILE A 202 -6.14 -15.90 8.45
CA ILE A 202 -5.97 -17.31 8.08
C ILE A 202 -6.34 -18.22 9.26
N ALA A 203 -5.85 -17.93 10.47
CA ALA A 203 -6.18 -18.75 11.66
C ALA A 203 -7.69 -18.76 11.94
N ASN A 204 -8.37 -17.62 11.77
CA ASN A 204 -9.84 -17.58 11.89
C ASN A 204 -10.53 -18.47 10.85
N TYR A 205 -10.05 -18.48 9.61
CA TYR A 205 -10.54 -19.40 8.57
C TYR A 205 -10.26 -20.86 8.96
N LEU A 206 -9.04 -21.19 9.41
CA LEU A 206 -8.67 -22.56 9.77
C LEU A 206 -9.49 -23.10 10.93
N GLN A 207 -9.71 -22.32 11.99
CA GLN A 207 -10.52 -22.75 13.12
C GLN A 207 -11.93 -23.19 12.72
N ARG A 208 -12.52 -22.56 11.70
CA ARG A 208 -13.85 -22.86 11.21
C ARG A 208 -13.86 -24.04 10.24
N ASP A 209 -12.93 -24.06 9.29
CA ASP A 209 -13.00 -24.94 8.13
C ASP A 209 -11.94 -26.08 8.16
N LYS A 210 -10.85 -25.93 8.94
CA LYS A 210 -9.70 -26.85 9.01
C LYS A 210 -9.07 -26.85 10.42
N PRO A 211 -9.80 -27.32 11.47
CA PRO A 211 -9.46 -27.06 12.88
C PRO A 211 -8.19 -27.76 13.38
N ARG A 212 -7.65 -28.74 12.67
CA ARG A 212 -6.37 -29.40 13.03
C ARG A 212 -5.15 -28.69 12.44
N SER A 213 -5.37 -27.74 11.53
CA SER A 213 -4.30 -27.00 10.83
C SER A 213 -3.69 -25.92 11.73
N LYS A 214 -2.46 -25.53 11.41
CA LYS A 214 -1.66 -24.55 12.16
C LYS A 214 -1.12 -23.46 11.24
N VAL A 215 -0.78 -22.31 11.83
CA VAL A 215 -0.07 -21.22 11.19
C VAL A 215 1.26 -21.00 11.94
N LEU A 216 2.38 -21.09 11.24
CA LEU A 216 3.70 -20.75 11.74
C LEU A 216 4.17 -19.45 11.07
N ILE A 217 4.51 -18.45 11.88
CA ILE A 217 5.15 -17.22 11.41
C ILE A 217 6.65 -17.32 11.70
N LEU A 218 7.45 -17.28 10.65
CA LEU A 218 8.91 -17.16 10.72
C LEU A 218 9.28 -15.71 10.42
N ASP A 219 9.82 -15.02 11.40
CA ASP A 219 10.04 -13.57 11.29
C ASP A 219 11.54 -13.23 11.27
N ALA A 220 11.97 -12.58 10.22
CA ALA A 220 13.34 -12.06 10.07
C ALA A 220 13.64 -10.83 10.96
N LYS A 221 12.78 -10.50 11.92
CA LYS A 221 12.89 -9.36 12.82
C LYS A 221 12.75 -9.77 14.27
N MET A 222 13.47 -9.10 15.17
CA MET A 222 13.35 -9.28 16.63
C MET A 222 12.07 -8.67 17.22
N ALA A 223 11.47 -7.73 16.51
CA ALA A 223 10.25 -7.05 16.93
C ALA A 223 9.48 -6.52 15.71
N PHE A 224 8.19 -6.27 15.87
CA PHE A 224 7.34 -5.78 14.81
C PHE A 224 6.26 -4.77 15.25
N SER A 225 5.66 -4.10 14.30
CA SER A 225 4.65 -3.08 14.54
C SER A 225 3.40 -3.64 15.22
N LYS A 226 2.97 -3.03 16.32
CA LYS A 226 1.80 -3.41 17.13
C LYS A 226 1.93 -4.79 17.79
N GLN A 227 3.16 -5.26 18.05
CA GLN A 227 3.42 -6.62 18.54
C GLN A 227 2.57 -6.99 19.77
N ALA A 228 2.54 -6.15 20.81
CA ALA A 228 1.82 -6.47 22.04
C ALA A 228 0.33 -6.80 21.84
N VAL A 229 -0.36 -6.06 20.96
CA VAL A 229 -1.79 -6.31 20.70
C VAL A 229 -2.01 -7.50 19.76
N PHE A 230 -1.05 -7.84 18.91
CA PHE A 230 -1.09 -9.08 18.13
C PHE A 230 -0.86 -10.30 19.01
N GLU A 231 0.11 -10.26 19.93
CA GLU A 231 0.37 -11.34 20.89
C GLU A 231 -0.83 -11.55 21.82
N GLU A 232 -1.49 -10.45 22.27
CA GLU A 232 -2.76 -10.52 22.99
C GLU A 232 -3.83 -11.27 22.17
N ALA A 233 -3.97 -10.95 20.87
CA ALA A 233 -4.92 -11.61 19.99
C ALA A 233 -4.58 -13.08 19.73
N PHE A 234 -3.28 -13.41 19.54
CA PHE A 234 -2.83 -14.78 19.36
C PHE A 234 -3.16 -15.60 20.61
N ALA A 235 -2.90 -15.08 21.81
CA ALA A 235 -3.22 -15.76 23.07
C ALA A 235 -4.73 -15.90 23.29
N LYS A 236 -5.52 -14.86 22.94
CA LYS A 236 -6.96 -14.82 23.18
C LYS A 236 -7.76 -15.67 22.20
N TYR A 237 -7.44 -15.58 20.89
CA TYR A 237 -8.26 -16.16 19.83
C TYR A 237 -7.62 -17.38 19.17
N TYR A 238 -6.28 -17.47 19.13
CA TYR A 238 -5.54 -18.37 18.25
C TYR A 238 -4.43 -19.15 18.95
N LYS A 239 -4.50 -19.28 20.30
CA LYS A 239 -3.45 -19.88 21.16
C LYS A 239 -2.90 -21.21 20.63
N ASP A 240 -3.79 -22.07 20.14
CA ASP A 240 -3.40 -23.42 19.66
C ASP A 240 -3.29 -23.48 18.14
N VAL A 241 -3.41 -22.35 17.44
CA VAL A 241 -3.40 -22.27 15.98
C VAL A 241 -2.20 -21.50 15.45
N ILE A 242 -1.84 -20.37 16.05
CA ILE A 242 -0.72 -19.52 15.62
C ILE A 242 0.49 -19.78 16.50
N GLU A 243 1.61 -20.10 15.87
CA GLU A 243 2.95 -20.09 16.46
C GLU A 243 3.77 -18.95 15.82
N LEU A 244 4.35 -18.08 16.65
CA LEU A 244 5.21 -16.97 16.23
C LEU A 244 6.65 -17.26 16.65
N ARG A 245 7.57 -17.25 15.68
CA ARG A 245 9.01 -17.34 15.92
C ARG A 245 9.70 -16.09 15.38
N LEU A 246 10.09 -15.22 16.30
CA LEU A 246 10.93 -14.07 16.00
C LEU A 246 12.39 -14.50 15.88
N THR A 247 13.14 -13.83 15.00
CA THR A 247 14.58 -14.00 14.93
C THR A 247 15.25 -13.45 16.20
N ASN A 248 16.43 -13.95 16.49
CA ASN A 248 17.37 -13.38 17.47
C ASN A 248 18.42 -12.50 16.78
N ASP A 249 19.47 -12.12 17.50
CA ASP A 249 20.57 -11.30 16.98
C ASP A 249 21.33 -11.95 15.79
N LEU A 250 21.19 -13.26 15.61
CA LEU A 250 21.86 -14.04 14.57
C LEU A 250 21.00 -14.26 13.33
N ASP A 251 19.80 -13.66 13.28
CA ASP A 251 18.86 -13.84 12.18
C ASP A 251 18.35 -15.29 11.99
N ASP A 252 18.37 -16.09 13.01
CA ASP A 252 18.14 -17.53 12.97
C ASP A 252 16.80 -17.95 12.37
N MET A 253 15.72 -17.17 12.60
CA MET A 253 14.38 -17.45 12.06
C MET A 253 14.13 -16.83 10.69
N ALA A 254 15.06 -16.06 10.13
CA ALA A 254 14.97 -15.63 8.75
C ALA A 254 14.99 -16.83 7.79
N VAL A 255 14.07 -16.87 6.82
CA VAL A 255 14.07 -17.93 5.81
C VAL A 255 15.28 -17.75 4.90
N ALA A 256 16.12 -18.78 4.83
CA ALA A 256 17.33 -18.83 4.00
C ALA A 256 17.05 -19.46 2.64
N ARG A 257 16.28 -20.55 2.62
CA ARG A 257 16.04 -21.35 1.40
C ARG A 257 14.61 -21.91 1.41
N VAL A 258 14.06 -22.09 0.23
CA VAL A 258 12.81 -22.83 0.00
C VAL A 258 12.98 -23.86 -1.11
N ASP A 259 12.17 -24.92 -1.04
CA ASP A 259 12.00 -25.89 -2.11
C ASP A 259 10.51 -26.02 -2.48
N PRO A 260 10.09 -25.40 -3.60
CA PRO A 260 8.69 -25.46 -4.04
C PRO A 260 8.20 -26.87 -4.42
N ALA A 261 9.10 -27.78 -4.79
CA ALA A 261 8.72 -29.14 -5.19
C ALA A 261 8.32 -30.00 -3.98
N THR A 262 8.98 -29.80 -2.84
CA THR A 262 8.75 -30.57 -1.62
C THR A 262 7.88 -29.82 -0.59
N GLY A 263 7.75 -28.50 -0.71
CA GLY A 263 7.10 -27.64 0.28
C GLY A 263 8.01 -27.29 1.47
N GLU A 264 9.32 -27.50 1.36
CA GLU A 264 10.28 -27.20 2.42
C GLU A 264 10.58 -25.72 2.53
N VAL A 265 10.62 -25.23 3.77
CA VAL A 265 11.05 -23.88 4.16
C VAL A 265 12.15 -24.04 5.19
N VAL A 266 13.35 -23.54 4.90
CA VAL A 266 14.55 -23.69 5.74
C VAL A 266 14.97 -22.33 6.27
N THR A 267 15.14 -22.23 7.59
CA THR A 267 15.63 -21.02 8.26
C THR A 267 17.16 -20.92 8.21
N LYS A 268 17.71 -19.77 8.59
CA LYS A 268 19.16 -19.59 8.72
C LYS A 268 19.78 -20.43 9.82
N SER A 269 19.01 -20.79 10.86
CA SER A 269 19.44 -21.76 11.87
C SER A 269 19.51 -23.21 11.34
N GLY A 270 19.01 -23.48 10.14
CA GLY A 270 18.95 -24.81 9.55
C GLY A 270 17.70 -25.62 9.94
N GLU A 271 16.76 -25.03 10.69
CA GLU A 271 15.46 -25.67 10.93
C GLU A 271 14.67 -25.79 9.64
N THR A 272 14.04 -26.94 9.42
CA THR A 272 13.26 -27.24 8.22
C THR A 272 11.79 -27.46 8.57
N PHE A 273 10.92 -26.78 7.87
CA PHE A 273 9.46 -26.92 8.00
C PHE A 273 8.87 -27.36 6.67
N LYS A 274 8.01 -28.38 6.71
CA LYS A 274 7.26 -28.85 5.55
C LYS A 274 5.90 -28.18 5.54
N ALA A 275 5.77 -27.15 4.72
CA ALA A 275 4.54 -26.39 4.58
C ALA A 275 3.55 -27.09 3.63
N ALA A 276 2.29 -27.23 4.04
CA ALA A 276 1.19 -27.54 3.12
C ALA A 276 0.82 -26.30 2.28
N VAL A 277 0.95 -25.11 2.88
CA VAL A 277 0.86 -23.81 2.20
C VAL A 277 1.98 -22.90 2.70
N ALA A 278 2.85 -22.45 1.81
CA ALA A 278 3.91 -21.50 2.14
C ALA A 278 3.59 -20.11 1.56
N ASN A 279 3.45 -19.12 2.42
CA ASN A 279 3.37 -17.71 2.07
C ASN A 279 4.73 -17.06 2.31
N ILE A 280 5.56 -17.03 1.30
CA ILE A 280 6.93 -16.52 1.37
C ILE A 280 6.95 -15.06 0.90
N ILE A 281 7.21 -14.14 1.81
CA ILE A 281 7.25 -12.70 1.51
C ILE A 281 8.71 -12.26 1.42
N PRO A 282 9.28 -12.06 0.20
CA PRO A 282 10.68 -11.67 0.03
C PRO A 282 10.92 -10.21 0.44
N GLU A 283 12.20 -9.82 0.49
CA GLU A 283 12.59 -8.41 0.57
C GLU A 283 12.04 -7.62 -0.62
N GLN A 284 11.99 -6.30 -0.47
CA GLN A 284 11.33 -5.41 -1.41
C GLN A 284 12.22 -4.22 -1.78
N THR A 285 11.90 -3.61 -2.91
CA THR A 285 12.46 -2.35 -3.39
C THR A 285 11.34 -1.45 -3.88
N ALA A 286 11.66 -0.26 -4.36
CA ALA A 286 10.77 0.52 -5.23
C ALA A 286 10.46 -0.27 -6.51
N GLY A 287 9.31 0.00 -7.14
CA GLY A 287 8.96 -0.61 -8.43
C GLY A 287 10.01 -0.32 -9.50
N GLU A 288 10.18 -1.25 -10.43
CA GLU A 288 11.25 -1.32 -11.43
C GLU A 288 11.53 -0.01 -12.17
N ILE A 289 10.50 0.69 -12.61
CA ILE A 289 10.65 1.96 -13.35
C ILE A 289 11.41 3.02 -12.52
N ALA A 290 11.27 3.02 -11.19
CA ALA A 290 12.00 3.94 -10.32
C ALA A 290 13.47 3.57 -10.20
N LEU A 291 13.80 2.27 -10.21
CA LEU A 291 15.18 1.77 -10.19
C LEU A 291 15.88 2.09 -11.52
N THR A 292 15.27 1.71 -12.63
CA THR A 292 15.85 1.83 -13.99
C THR A 292 15.95 3.27 -14.47
N SER A 293 15.13 4.19 -13.93
CA SER A 293 15.17 5.62 -14.27
C SER A 293 15.99 6.46 -13.29
N GLY A 294 16.81 5.86 -12.44
CA GLY A 294 17.73 6.56 -11.56
C GLY A 294 17.09 7.37 -10.41
N LEU A 295 15.81 7.09 -10.08
CA LEU A 295 15.11 7.75 -8.99
C LEU A 295 15.45 7.15 -7.61
N ALA A 296 15.87 5.89 -7.56
CA ALA A 296 16.22 5.21 -6.33
C ALA A 296 17.71 5.35 -5.98
N GLU A 297 18.02 5.19 -4.70
CA GLU A 297 19.39 5.01 -4.18
C GLU A 297 19.82 3.54 -4.21
N ALA A 298 21.06 3.27 -3.80
CA ALA A 298 21.62 1.91 -3.73
C ALA A 298 20.80 0.95 -2.84
N GLY A 299 20.08 1.48 -1.84
CA GLY A 299 19.14 0.73 -1.01
C GLY A 299 17.84 0.31 -1.72
N GLY A 300 17.64 0.70 -2.99
CA GLY A 300 16.50 0.33 -3.80
C GLY A 300 15.23 1.18 -3.55
N TRP A 301 15.33 2.31 -2.85
CA TRP A 301 14.20 3.19 -2.52
C TRP A 301 14.46 4.63 -2.96
N CYS A 302 13.42 5.39 -3.22
CA CYS A 302 13.51 6.74 -3.76
C CYS A 302 13.59 7.80 -2.65
N PRO A 303 14.69 8.58 -2.55
CA PRO A 303 14.77 9.73 -1.67
C PRO A 303 13.88 10.88 -2.18
N ILE A 304 13.21 11.56 -1.24
CA ILE A 304 12.31 12.68 -1.53
C ILE A 304 12.65 13.91 -0.70
N LEU A 305 12.22 15.07 -1.20
CA LEU A 305 12.21 16.30 -0.43
C LEU A 305 10.99 16.33 0.47
N PRO A 306 11.14 16.41 1.81
CA PRO A 306 10.03 16.28 2.77
C PRO A 306 8.90 17.30 2.55
N GLU A 307 9.23 18.49 2.05
CA GLU A 307 8.28 19.60 1.82
C GLU A 307 7.32 19.32 0.67
N SER A 308 7.65 18.40 -0.26
CA SER A 308 6.93 18.34 -1.53
C SER A 308 6.75 16.94 -2.10
N PHE A 309 7.48 15.93 -1.62
CA PHE A 309 7.63 14.64 -2.27
C PHE A 309 8.21 14.72 -3.70
N ARG A 310 8.91 15.81 -4.02
CA ARG A 310 9.75 15.83 -5.23
C ARG A 310 10.91 14.85 -5.03
N SER A 311 11.31 14.22 -6.12
CA SER A 311 12.55 13.44 -6.14
C SER A 311 13.72 14.30 -5.68
N ALA A 312 14.57 13.76 -4.79
CA ALA A 312 15.82 14.42 -4.42
C ALA A 312 16.91 14.26 -5.51
N LYS A 313 16.64 13.50 -6.58
CA LYS A 313 17.60 13.16 -7.63
C LYS A 313 17.26 13.74 -9.01
N VAL A 314 15.98 13.94 -9.30
CA VAL A 314 15.50 14.34 -10.63
C VAL A 314 14.50 15.49 -10.49
N GLU A 315 14.74 16.61 -11.17
CA GLU A 315 13.85 17.76 -11.16
C GLU A 315 12.51 17.47 -11.86
N ASP A 316 11.47 18.23 -11.47
CA ASP A 316 10.11 18.15 -12.02
C ASP A 316 9.43 16.75 -11.92
N VAL A 317 10.02 15.84 -11.12
CA VAL A 317 9.51 14.52 -10.81
C VAL A 317 9.10 14.44 -9.35
N TYR A 318 7.88 13.98 -9.09
CA TYR A 318 7.37 13.65 -7.77
C TYR A 318 7.34 12.14 -7.60
N VAL A 319 7.72 11.64 -6.42
CA VAL A 319 7.62 10.20 -6.10
C VAL A 319 6.70 10.04 -4.89
N VAL A 320 5.68 9.19 -5.00
CA VAL A 320 4.71 8.98 -3.92
C VAL A 320 4.46 7.50 -3.63
N GLY A 321 4.02 7.21 -2.44
CA GLY A 321 3.67 5.86 -2.00
C GLY A 321 4.88 5.01 -1.61
N ASP A 322 4.70 3.71 -1.75
CA ASP A 322 5.61 2.72 -1.16
C ASP A 322 7.04 2.73 -1.74
N ALA A 323 7.24 3.35 -2.90
CA ALA A 323 8.56 3.50 -3.51
C ALA A 323 9.50 4.46 -2.75
N THR A 324 8.98 5.31 -1.85
CA THR A 324 9.73 6.43 -1.24
C THR A 324 10.50 6.06 0.02
N ILE A 325 11.57 6.79 0.32
CA ILE A 325 12.16 6.91 1.65
C ILE A 325 11.51 8.13 2.32
N ALA A 326 10.57 7.90 3.22
CA ALA A 326 9.78 8.93 3.88
C ALA A 326 9.99 8.93 5.42
N ALA A 327 11.23 8.71 5.86
CA ALA A 327 11.62 8.57 7.27
C ALA A 327 10.73 7.55 8.01
N ASP A 328 10.15 7.92 9.14
CA ASP A 328 9.29 7.02 9.94
C ASP A 328 7.86 6.89 9.38
N MET A 329 7.51 7.61 8.32
CA MET A 329 6.20 7.46 7.68
C MET A 329 6.12 6.12 6.94
N PRO A 330 5.23 5.20 7.35
CA PRO A 330 5.23 3.84 6.83
C PRO A 330 4.75 3.74 5.38
N LYS A 331 5.20 2.70 4.69
CA LYS A 331 4.72 2.32 3.36
C LYS A 331 3.32 1.71 3.48
N SER A 332 2.30 2.54 3.26
CA SER A 332 0.88 2.16 3.36
C SER A 332 0.02 2.90 2.34
N ALA A 333 -1.16 2.37 2.06
CA ALA A 333 -2.12 3.02 1.17
C ALA A 333 -2.61 4.38 1.72
N PHE A 334 -2.74 4.50 3.06
CA PHE A 334 -3.09 5.75 3.70
C PHE A 334 -1.99 6.80 3.52
N SER A 335 -0.73 6.43 3.78
CA SER A 335 0.44 7.29 3.53
C SER A 335 0.48 7.74 2.07
N ALA A 336 0.34 6.81 1.12
CA ALA A 336 0.34 7.11 -0.31
C ALA A 336 -0.76 8.10 -0.71
N ASN A 337 -1.98 7.91 -0.20
CA ASN A 337 -3.10 8.83 -0.43
C ASN A 337 -2.84 10.21 0.18
N SER A 338 -2.31 10.27 1.42
CA SER A 338 -1.99 11.52 2.09
C SER A 338 -0.90 12.30 1.36
N GLN A 339 0.18 11.64 0.96
CA GLN A 339 1.26 12.20 0.16
C GLN A 339 0.73 12.74 -1.18
N ALA A 340 -0.08 11.94 -1.88
CA ALA A 340 -0.66 12.28 -3.16
C ALA A 340 -1.56 13.52 -3.12
N ARG A 341 -2.30 13.72 -2.02
CA ARG A 341 -3.12 14.93 -1.80
C ARG A 341 -2.24 16.19 -1.73
N ALA A 342 -1.15 16.15 -0.99
CA ALA A 342 -0.21 17.26 -0.91
C ALA A 342 0.47 17.52 -2.27
N VAL A 343 0.94 16.44 -2.94
CA VAL A 343 1.58 16.52 -4.26
C VAL A 343 0.65 17.12 -5.31
N ALA A 344 -0.64 16.76 -5.33
CA ALA A 344 -1.59 17.38 -6.25
C ALA A 344 -1.71 18.90 -6.04
N GLY A 345 -1.73 19.35 -4.77
CA GLY A 345 -1.72 20.77 -4.43
C GLY A 345 -0.43 21.48 -4.88
N HIS A 346 0.72 20.83 -4.70
CA HIS A 346 2.03 21.35 -5.13
C HIS A 346 2.14 21.45 -6.66
N ILE A 347 1.69 20.44 -7.39
CA ILE A 347 1.66 20.45 -8.86
C ILE A 347 0.80 21.61 -9.38
N LEU A 348 -0.38 21.83 -8.80
CA LEU A 348 -1.26 22.93 -9.19
C LEU A 348 -0.59 24.30 -8.92
N ALA A 349 0.07 24.45 -7.78
CA ALA A 349 0.81 25.66 -7.46
C ALA A 349 1.98 25.91 -8.44
N ASP A 350 2.75 24.86 -8.74
CA ASP A 350 3.85 24.92 -9.70
C ASP A 350 3.39 25.33 -11.10
N LEU A 351 2.31 24.72 -11.60
CA LEU A 351 1.77 25.01 -12.92
C LEU A 351 1.15 26.42 -13.00
N ALA A 352 0.69 26.96 -11.87
CA ALA A 352 0.15 28.30 -11.77
C ALA A 352 1.19 29.38 -11.45
N GLY A 353 2.46 29.01 -11.22
CA GLY A 353 3.50 29.93 -10.73
C GLY A 353 3.20 30.51 -9.35
N ALA A 354 2.48 29.76 -8.50
CA ALA A 354 2.05 30.18 -7.17
C ALA A 354 2.89 29.53 -6.08
N GLU A 355 2.83 30.06 -4.86
CA GLU A 355 3.45 29.47 -3.68
C GLU A 355 2.81 28.10 -3.36
N ARG A 356 3.66 27.11 -3.08
CA ARG A 356 3.19 25.78 -2.67
C ARG A 356 2.55 25.83 -1.28
N PRO A 357 1.44 25.12 -1.07
CA PRO A 357 0.86 24.98 0.27
C PRO A 357 1.83 24.27 1.21
N ALA A 358 1.76 24.60 2.50
CA ALA A 358 2.56 23.89 3.52
C ALA A 358 2.27 22.39 3.51
N ALA A 359 3.33 21.59 3.59
CA ALA A 359 3.23 20.14 3.59
C ALA A 359 2.79 19.62 4.97
N ALA A 360 1.74 18.83 4.97
CA ALA A 360 1.28 18.08 6.13
C ALA A 360 0.78 16.71 5.68
N TYR A 361 1.24 15.67 6.36
CA TYR A 361 0.93 14.29 5.99
C TYR A 361 0.39 13.54 7.20
N ARG A 362 -0.31 12.45 6.95
CA ARG A 362 -0.85 11.57 7.99
C ARG A 362 -0.76 10.13 7.57
N ASN A 363 -0.61 9.24 8.55
CA ASN A 363 -0.85 7.82 8.39
C ASN A 363 -1.76 7.31 9.49
N THR A 364 -2.67 6.40 9.12
CA THR A 364 -3.37 5.49 10.03
C THR A 364 -3.36 4.11 9.41
N CYS A 365 -2.96 3.11 10.18
CA CYS A 365 -2.88 1.73 9.73
C CYS A 365 -3.67 0.84 10.69
N TRP A 366 -4.81 0.34 10.22
CA TRP A 366 -5.62 -0.63 10.93
C TRP A 366 -5.11 -2.06 10.70
N SER A 367 -5.41 -2.94 11.62
CA SER A 367 -5.25 -4.39 11.45
C SER A 367 -6.39 -5.11 12.12
N MET A 368 -7.07 -5.97 11.39
CA MET A 368 -8.11 -6.85 11.90
C MET A 368 -7.46 -8.03 12.64
N LEU A 369 -7.87 -8.25 13.88
CA LEU A 369 -7.40 -9.36 14.71
C LEU A 369 -8.36 -10.54 14.68
N ALA A 370 -9.67 -10.24 14.70
CA ALA A 370 -10.78 -11.19 14.65
C ALA A 370 -12.04 -10.45 14.16
N PRO A 371 -13.17 -11.14 13.89
CA PRO A 371 -14.44 -10.48 13.64
C PRO A 371 -14.78 -9.45 14.73
N ASP A 372 -15.15 -8.24 14.34
CA ASP A 372 -15.45 -7.09 15.23
C ASP A 372 -14.27 -6.66 16.14
N ASP A 373 -13.04 -7.07 15.86
CA ASP A 373 -11.86 -6.71 16.64
C ASP A 373 -10.73 -6.22 15.72
N SER A 374 -10.43 -4.93 15.80
CA SER A 374 -9.31 -4.31 15.07
C SER A 374 -8.53 -3.36 15.95
N VAL A 375 -7.26 -3.20 15.60
CA VAL A 375 -6.30 -2.27 16.22
C VAL A 375 -5.77 -1.28 15.20
N LYS A 376 -5.28 -0.13 15.67
CA LYS A 376 -4.72 0.90 14.80
C LYS A 376 -3.45 1.52 15.35
N ILE A 377 -2.62 2.04 14.44
CA ILE A 377 -1.45 2.88 14.72
C ILE A 377 -1.45 4.03 13.73
N GLY A 378 -1.01 5.20 14.15
CA GLY A 378 -0.89 6.34 13.25
C GLY A 378 -0.12 7.49 13.83
N ALA A 379 0.16 8.47 12.97
CA ALA A 379 0.78 9.74 13.33
C ALA A 379 0.49 10.80 12.26
N ASP A 380 0.67 12.05 12.61
CA ASP A 380 0.84 13.16 11.68
C ASP A 380 2.32 13.33 11.37
N TYR A 381 2.66 13.86 10.19
CA TYR A 381 4.03 14.07 9.75
C TYR A 381 4.16 15.44 9.09
N ALA A 382 5.25 16.13 9.39
CA ALA A 382 5.61 17.39 8.75
C ALA A 382 7.13 17.46 8.52
N PRO A 383 7.61 18.26 7.57
CA PRO A 383 9.04 18.53 7.41
C PRO A 383 9.64 19.13 8.68
N GLY A 384 10.81 18.66 9.08
CA GLY A 384 11.51 19.14 10.27
C GLY A 384 12.84 18.44 10.49
N ASP A 385 13.47 18.70 11.63
CA ASP A 385 14.69 18.01 12.04
C ASP A 385 14.36 16.70 12.75
N LEU A 386 14.84 15.57 12.21
CA LEU A 386 14.78 14.25 12.82
C LEU A 386 16.21 13.78 13.10
N LYS A 387 16.66 13.95 14.33
CA LYS A 387 18.00 13.53 14.79
C LYS A 387 19.14 14.12 13.92
N GLY A 388 19.06 15.42 13.65
CA GLY A 388 20.06 16.14 12.85
C GLY A 388 19.93 15.96 11.32
N LYS A 389 18.84 15.35 10.87
CA LYS A 389 18.54 15.21 9.43
C LYS A 389 17.22 15.88 9.10
N HIS A 390 17.20 16.63 8.00
CA HIS A 390 15.96 17.18 7.47
C HIS A 390 15.10 16.06 6.88
N ALA A 391 13.96 15.79 7.51
CA ALA A 391 13.11 14.64 7.21
C ALA A 391 11.65 14.89 7.61
N LEU A 392 10.79 13.90 7.42
CA LEU A 392 9.43 13.90 7.97
C LEU A 392 9.49 13.56 9.46
N VAL A 393 9.00 14.47 10.30
CA VAL A 393 8.97 14.31 11.76
C VAL A 393 7.56 13.88 12.19
N PRO A 394 7.42 12.75 12.92
CA PRO A 394 6.13 12.33 13.45
C PRO A 394 5.66 13.20 14.62
N SER A 395 4.35 13.44 14.68
CA SER A 395 3.65 14.08 15.79
C SER A 395 2.28 13.45 16.00
N ASN A 396 1.61 13.73 17.12
CA ASN A 396 0.28 13.18 17.43
C ASN A 396 0.21 11.65 17.22
N SER A 397 1.28 10.94 17.57
CA SER A 397 1.37 9.50 17.42
C SER A 397 0.41 8.78 18.36
N PHE A 398 -0.22 7.73 17.87
CA PHE A 398 -1.11 6.87 18.65
C PHE A 398 -0.95 5.40 18.24
N ILE A 399 -1.21 4.50 19.16
CA ILE A 399 -1.22 3.05 18.96
C ILE A 399 -2.23 2.42 19.90
N SER A 400 -3.02 1.46 19.39
CA SER A 400 -3.92 0.65 20.23
C SER A 400 -3.15 -0.08 21.32
N GLN A 401 -3.75 -0.12 22.51
CA GLN A 401 -3.15 -0.73 23.70
C GLN A 401 -3.75 -2.12 23.95
N THR A 402 -3.02 -2.96 24.67
CA THR A 402 -3.57 -4.20 25.23
C THR A 402 -4.69 -3.88 26.21
N GLY A 403 -5.67 -4.78 26.32
CA GLY A 403 -6.80 -4.59 27.25
C GLY A 403 -7.82 -3.52 26.86
N GLU A 404 -7.77 -2.96 25.65
CA GLU A 404 -8.83 -2.09 25.16
C GLU A 404 -10.19 -2.81 25.16
N SER A 405 -11.27 -2.06 25.47
CA SER A 405 -12.62 -2.64 25.51
C SER A 405 -13.07 -3.19 24.15
N ALA A 406 -13.91 -4.23 24.17
CA ALA A 406 -14.48 -4.81 22.96
C ALA A 406 -15.26 -3.76 22.13
N ALA A 407 -15.89 -2.78 22.78
CA ALA A 407 -16.59 -1.70 22.11
C ALA A 407 -15.64 -0.80 21.30
N LEU A 408 -14.48 -0.42 21.86
CA LEU A 408 -13.46 0.37 21.17
C LEU A 408 -12.84 -0.42 20.00
N ARG A 409 -12.56 -1.71 20.20
CA ARG A 409 -12.02 -2.60 19.15
C ARG A 409 -13.01 -2.75 17.99
N LYS A 410 -14.32 -2.88 18.27
CA LYS A 410 -15.36 -2.91 17.26
C LYS A 410 -15.50 -1.57 16.54
N GLU A 411 -15.48 -0.45 17.23
CA GLU A 411 -15.48 0.88 16.60
C GLU A 411 -14.28 1.03 15.65
N THR A 412 -13.09 0.59 16.07
CA THR A 412 -11.87 0.60 15.23
C THR A 412 -12.02 -0.29 13.99
N TYR A 413 -12.69 -1.44 14.10
CA TYR A 413 -13.01 -2.31 12.97
C TYR A 413 -13.96 -1.63 11.97
N GLU A 414 -15.07 -1.04 12.46
CA GLU A 414 -16.02 -0.32 11.64
C GLU A 414 -15.39 0.91 10.95
N GLU A 415 -14.52 1.64 11.67
CA GLU A 415 -13.73 2.76 11.13
C GLU A 415 -12.84 2.30 9.95
N SER A 416 -12.15 1.19 10.09
CA SER A 416 -11.33 0.60 9.03
C SER A 416 -12.13 0.31 7.76
N LEU A 417 -13.27 -0.35 7.90
CA LEU A 417 -14.14 -0.68 6.76
C LEU A 417 -14.73 0.57 6.08
N ALA A 418 -15.12 1.56 6.88
CA ALA A 418 -15.64 2.83 6.36
C ALA A 418 -14.57 3.61 5.59
N TRP A 419 -13.33 3.65 6.14
CA TRP A 419 -12.21 4.27 5.46
C TRP A 419 -11.91 3.59 4.12
N TYR A 420 -11.86 2.26 4.09
CA TYR A 420 -11.57 1.51 2.86
C TYR A 420 -12.58 1.84 1.76
N ARG A 421 -13.88 1.79 2.06
CA ARG A 421 -14.94 2.11 1.09
C ARG A 421 -14.81 3.54 0.58
N THR A 422 -14.65 4.50 1.50
CA THR A 422 -14.50 5.92 1.14
C THR A 422 -13.27 6.16 0.26
N LEU A 423 -12.13 5.53 0.59
CA LEU A 423 -10.92 5.64 -0.20
C LEU A 423 -11.14 5.10 -1.62
N MET A 424 -11.72 3.90 -1.76
CA MET A 424 -11.95 3.28 -3.06
C MET A 424 -12.95 4.09 -3.91
N ASP A 425 -13.99 4.65 -3.30
CA ASP A 425 -14.95 5.50 -4.01
C ASP A 425 -14.33 6.82 -4.47
N ASP A 426 -13.43 7.38 -3.67
CA ASP A 426 -12.78 8.66 -3.97
C ASP A 426 -11.70 8.52 -5.06
N ILE A 427 -10.77 7.57 -4.92
CA ILE A 427 -9.62 7.43 -5.84
C ILE A 427 -9.97 6.77 -7.17
N PHE A 428 -11.06 5.98 -7.24
CA PHE A 428 -11.57 5.41 -8.50
C PHE A 428 -12.79 6.16 -9.04
N ALA A 429 -13.16 7.29 -8.42
CA ALA A 429 -14.23 8.17 -8.86
C ALA A 429 -15.53 7.44 -9.21
N LYS A 430 -15.93 6.44 -8.41
CA LYS A 430 -17.08 5.56 -8.70
C LYS A 430 -18.37 6.34 -8.96
N SER A 431 -18.55 7.48 -8.29
CA SER A 431 -19.69 8.37 -8.52
C SER A 431 -19.68 9.03 -9.91
N ALA A 432 -18.51 9.16 -10.55
CA ALA A 432 -18.41 9.70 -11.90
C ALA A 432 -18.80 8.65 -12.96
N SER A 433 -18.39 7.39 -12.77
CA SER A 433 -18.76 6.29 -13.66
C SER A 433 -20.29 6.03 -13.69
N ALA A 434 -20.97 6.23 -12.56
CA ALA A 434 -22.42 6.09 -12.49
C ALA A 434 -23.20 7.14 -13.32
N ARG A 435 -22.55 8.23 -13.74
CA ARG A 435 -23.16 9.30 -14.56
C ARG A 435 -22.98 9.11 -16.06
N LEU A 436 -22.22 8.13 -16.51
CA LEU A 436 -22.12 7.82 -17.94
C LEU A 436 -23.45 7.20 -18.40
N PRO A 437 -24.10 7.73 -19.45
CA PRO A 437 -25.25 7.05 -20.04
C PRO A 437 -24.79 5.66 -20.50
N ASN A 438 -25.60 4.65 -20.19
CA ASN A 438 -25.35 3.27 -20.61
C ASN A 438 -24.99 3.26 -22.09
N GLY A 439 -23.70 3.12 -22.39
CA GLY A 439 -23.25 2.96 -23.76
C GLY A 439 -23.96 1.75 -24.35
N ARG A 440 -24.62 1.96 -25.48
CA ARG A 440 -25.36 0.94 -26.20
C ARG A 440 -24.50 -0.30 -26.31
N ARG A 441 -25.00 -1.40 -25.75
CA ARG A 441 -24.47 -2.73 -26.07
C ARG A 441 -24.73 -2.93 -27.57
N GLY A 442 -23.70 -2.83 -28.35
CA GLY A 442 -23.61 -3.31 -29.69
C GLY A 442 -22.86 -4.64 -29.71
#